data_60c5c79cf794aa29751c476360f25518
#
_entry.id   60c5c79cf794aa29751c476360f25518
#
_cell.length_a   1.000
_cell.length_b   1.000
_cell.length_c   1.000
_cell.angle_alpha   90.00
_cell.angle_beta   90.00
_cell.angle_gamma   90.00
#
_symmetry.space_group_name_H-M   'P 1'
#
loop_
_entity.id
_entity.type
_entity.pdbx_description
1 polymer ?
#
loop_
_entity_poly.entity_id
_entity_poly.type
_entity_poly.pdbx_seq_one_letter_code
_entity_poly.pdbx_strand_id
1 'polypeptide(L)'
;MSYGLNIKLARESRGITQKELAKLVGITQVSLSRLEKSDSIIALPLIEEIGIALHYPVSFFDKSFDDKELHTSLFYRKRATMKVRDLDVINRRIQIINKAVDTLLDAVEIPEFSIPAIECTEEYHADEIAYRLKRYLQIPSSPILNIVNAIEKCGVIVCFLKIGNSGDKFDGLTTFTSKGYPIIYLNDDMPNDRKRFNLIHEVGHLTMHMRSENLKKSEEEKEEEANLFAAEFLLPRATCITDLSNMRLRDLSELKSKWMVSKAFLIHRAKELCCINENTSKYYYITLGRNGEKKQESGYVPIDRPTILNKMIGLHLNNLAYSMEELSDMLGICSDEILELYGTKMKLSV
;
A
#
# COMPACT_ATOMS: atom_id res chain seq x y z
N MET A 1 -24.85 -17.09 3.77
CA MET A 1 -24.33 -16.06 2.84
C MET A 1 -25.19 -14.82 3.00
N SER A 2 -24.62 -13.69 3.30
CA SER A 2 -25.38 -12.44 3.55
C SER A 2 -25.22 -11.49 2.38
N TYR A 3 -26.14 -11.53 1.41
CA TYR A 3 -26.19 -10.56 0.30
C TYR A 3 -26.19 -9.12 0.82
N GLY A 4 -26.90 -8.87 1.91
CA GLY A 4 -27.02 -7.52 2.47
C GLY A 4 -25.68 -6.95 2.92
N LEU A 5 -24.84 -7.75 3.58
CA LEU A 5 -23.50 -7.35 3.99
C LEU A 5 -22.61 -7.00 2.78
N ASN A 6 -22.68 -7.83 1.73
CA ASN A 6 -21.88 -7.62 0.51
C ASN A 6 -22.34 -6.38 -0.27
N ILE A 7 -23.65 -6.09 -0.34
CA ILE A 7 -24.16 -4.83 -0.91
C ILE A 7 -23.63 -3.63 -0.14
N LYS A 8 -23.67 -3.68 1.18
CA LYS A 8 -23.13 -2.61 2.04
C LYS A 8 -21.63 -2.44 1.80
N LEU A 9 -20.86 -3.54 1.79
CA LEU A 9 -19.41 -3.54 1.54
C LEU A 9 -19.09 -2.91 0.18
N ALA A 10 -19.75 -3.35 -0.89
CA ALA A 10 -19.57 -2.80 -2.25
C ALA A 10 -19.91 -1.30 -2.30
N ARG A 11 -21.03 -0.88 -1.68
CA ARG A 11 -21.43 0.53 -1.66
C ARG A 11 -20.43 1.40 -0.89
N GLU A 12 -19.99 0.96 0.28
CA GLU A 12 -19.03 1.69 1.11
C GLU A 12 -17.66 1.78 0.43
N SER A 13 -17.21 0.74 -0.26
CA SER A 13 -15.95 0.76 -1.02
C SER A 13 -15.94 1.76 -2.16
N ARG A 14 -17.11 2.12 -2.70
CA ARG A 14 -17.29 3.18 -3.71
C ARG A 14 -17.56 4.56 -3.10
N GLY A 15 -17.67 4.66 -1.78
CA GLY A 15 -17.99 5.90 -1.07
C GLY A 15 -19.41 6.42 -1.36
N ILE A 16 -20.32 5.56 -1.81
CA ILE A 16 -21.71 5.89 -2.15
C ILE A 16 -22.60 5.75 -0.92
N THR A 17 -23.49 6.72 -0.69
CA THR A 17 -24.48 6.65 0.38
C THR A 17 -25.66 5.74 0.02
N GLN A 18 -26.39 5.25 1.03
CA GLN A 18 -27.62 4.49 0.78
C GLN A 18 -28.63 5.24 -0.08
N LYS A 19 -28.74 6.56 0.10
CA LYS A 19 -29.65 7.41 -0.69
C LYS A 19 -29.26 7.48 -2.16
N GLU A 20 -27.96 7.58 -2.42
CA GLU A 20 -27.42 7.62 -3.79
C GLU A 20 -27.61 6.28 -4.49
N LEU A 21 -27.24 5.17 -3.84
CA LEU A 21 -27.44 3.84 -4.43
C LEU A 21 -28.92 3.52 -4.66
N ALA A 22 -29.79 3.80 -3.69
CA ALA A 22 -31.23 3.60 -3.84
C ALA A 22 -31.81 4.35 -5.04
N LYS A 23 -31.34 5.57 -5.29
CA LYS A 23 -31.72 6.35 -6.47
C LYS A 23 -31.22 5.72 -7.77
N LEU A 24 -30.00 5.20 -7.80
CA LEU A 24 -29.41 4.55 -8.98
C LEU A 24 -30.17 3.30 -9.40
N VAL A 25 -30.64 2.50 -8.43
CA VAL A 25 -31.32 1.22 -8.68
C VAL A 25 -32.86 1.33 -8.56
N GLY A 26 -33.42 2.54 -8.53
CA GLY A 26 -34.87 2.77 -8.58
C GLY A 26 -35.69 2.32 -7.37
N ILE A 27 -35.07 2.13 -6.19
CA ILE A 27 -35.76 1.72 -4.95
C ILE A 27 -35.72 2.82 -3.88
N THR A 28 -36.49 2.65 -2.78
CA THR A 28 -36.43 3.58 -1.67
C THR A 28 -35.21 3.34 -0.78
N GLN A 29 -34.68 4.40 -0.13
CA GLN A 29 -33.60 4.26 0.84
C GLN A 29 -33.98 3.30 1.97
N VAL A 30 -35.24 3.28 2.41
CA VAL A 30 -35.73 2.38 3.45
C VAL A 30 -35.64 0.93 2.99
N SER A 31 -36.00 0.65 1.74
CA SER A 31 -35.87 -0.69 1.15
C SER A 31 -34.41 -1.13 1.10
N LEU A 32 -33.51 -0.27 0.60
CA LEU A 32 -32.07 -0.57 0.56
C LEU A 32 -31.50 -0.81 1.97
N SER A 33 -31.87 0.03 2.95
CA SER A 33 -31.41 -0.15 4.34
C SER A 33 -31.88 -1.47 4.95
N ARG A 34 -33.05 -1.96 4.57
CA ARG A 34 -33.54 -3.29 4.99
C ARG A 34 -32.75 -4.39 4.29
N LEU A 35 -32.49 -4.27 2.99
CA LEU A 35 -31.69 -5.22 2.23
C LEU A 35 -30.28 -5.37 2.82
N GLU A 36 -29.60 -4.28 3.13
CA GLU A 36 -28.25 -4.31 3.72
C GLU A 36 -28.19 -4.95 5.12
N LYS A 37 -29.32 -5.02 5.83
CA LYS A 37 -29.41 -5.60 7.19
C LYS A 37 -29.96 -7.02 7.21
N SER A 38 -30.47 -7.51 6.09
CA SER A 38 -31.13 -8.80 6.04
C SER A 38 -30.24 -9.86 5.40
N ASP A 39 -30.38 -11.09 5.88
CA ASP A 39 -29.79 -12.28 5.23
C ASP A 39 -30.77 -12.90 4.19
N SER A 40 -31.77 -12.14 3.77
CA SER A 40 -32.78 -12.60 2.83
C SER A 40 -32.19 -12.79 1.43
N ILE A 41 -32.73 -13.78 0.71
CA ILE A 41 -32.45 -13.95 -0.72
C ILE A 41 -33.03 -12.74 -1.47
N ILE A 42 -32.20 -12.07 -2.25
CA ILE A 42 -32.59 -10.92 -3.06
C ILE A 42 -32.84 -11.40 -4.50
N ALA A 43 -33.85 -10.84 -5.16
CA ALA A 43 -34.16 -11.21 -6.53
C ALA A 43 -32.99 -10.89 -7.48
N LEU A 44 -32.63 -11.84 -8.33
CA LEU A 44 -31.48 -11.72 -9.23
C LEU A 44 -31.47 -10.41 -10.07
N PRO A 45 -32.58 -9.94 -10.66
CA PRO A 45 -32.59 -8.69 -11.42
C PRO A 45 -32.14 -7.48 -10.59
N LEU A 46 -32.50 -7.42 -9.29
CA LEU A 46 -32.09 -6.31 -8.42
C LEU A 46 -30.59 -6.41 -8.07
N ILE A 47 -30.05 -7.63 -7.90
CA ILE A 47 -28.62 -7.82 -7.66
C ILE A 47 -27.81 -7.40 -8.91
N GLU A 48 -28.30 -7.72 -10.10
CA GLU A 48 -27.68 -7.31 -11.37
C GLU A 48 -27.64 -5.77 -11.48
N GLU A 49 -28.76 -5.09 -11.21
CA GLU A 49 -28.82 -3.63 -11.20
C GLU A 49 -27.87 -3.01 -10.16
N ILE A 50 -27.80 -3.58 -8.97
CA ILE A 50 -26.87 -3.15 -7.91
C ILE A 50 -25.41 -3.37 -8.37
N GLY A 51 -25.11 -4.52 -8.99
CA GLY A 51 -23.80 -4.84 -9.51
C GLY A 51 -23.34 -3.84 -10.58
N ILE A 52 -24.22 -3.52 -11.53
CA ILE A 52 -23.97 -2.51 -12.55
C ILE A 52 -23.74 -1.12 -11.90
N ALA A 53 -24.61 -0.72 -10.97
CA ALA A 53 -24.52 0.59 -10.32
C ALA A 53 -23.26 0.76 -9.48
N LEU A 54 -22.74 -0.32 -8.88
CA LEU A 54 -21.56 -0.33 -8.03
C LEU A 54 -20.29 -0.81 -8.75
N HIS A 55 -20.41 -1.23 -10.02
CA HIS A 55 -19.31 -1.76 -10.80
C HIS A 55 -18.66 -2.98 -10.14
N TYR A 56 -19.48 -3.99 -9.84
CA TYR A 56 -19.08 -5.31 -9.37
C TYR A 56 -19.79 -6.41 -10.13
N PRO A 57 -19.12 -7.55 -10.44
CA PRO A 57 -19.79 -8.71 -11.00
C PRO A 57 -20.81 -9.29 -10.01
N VAL A 58 -21.84 -9.97 -10.51
CA VAL A 58 -22.88 -10.58 -9.67
C VAL A 58 -22.28 -11.58 -8.68
N SER A 59 -21.25 -12.31 -9.09
CA SER A 59 -20.49 -13.26 -8.28
C SER A 59 -19.87 -12.66 -7.01
N PHE A 60 -19.64 -11.33 -6.96
CA PHE A 60 -19.19 -10.63 -5.76
C PHE A 60 -20.15 -10.81 -4.59
N PHE A 61 -21.46 -10.74 -4.86
CA PHE A 61 -22.49 -10.76 -3.81
C PHE A 61 -22.68 -12.14 -3.17
N ASP A 62 -22.17 -13.20 -3.83
CA ASP A 62 -22.17 -14.58 -3.31
C ASP A 62 -20.94 -14.90 -2.46
N LYS A 63 -19.94 -14.00 -2.40
CA LYS A 63 -18.70 -14.24 -1.66
C LYS A 63 -18.91 -14.14 -0.15
N SER A 64 -18.07 -14.87 0.59
CA SER A 64 -18.01 -14.76 2.05
C SER A 64 -16.96 -13.73 2.43
N PHE A 65 -17.39 -12.63 3.04
CA PHE A 65 -16.53 -11.64 3.69
C PHE A 65 -16.72 -11.71 5.19
N ASP A 66 -15.63 -11.68 5.98
CA ASP A 66 -15.71 -11.60 7.44
C ASP A 66 -15.58 -10.13 7.86
N ASP A 67 -16.59 -9.63 8.60
CA ASP A 67 -16.57 -8.27 9.14
C ASP A 67 -15.47 -8.08 10.21
N LYS A 68 -14.93 -9.18 10.77
CA LYS A 68 -13.92 -9.17 11.82
C LYS A 68 -12.47 -9.12 11.28
N GLU A 69 -12.23 -9.51 10.03
CA GLU A 69 -10.88 -9.58 9.46
C GLU A 69 -10.19 -8.22 9.37
N LEU A 70 -10.93 -7.11 9.36
CA LEU A 70 -10.37 -5.76 9.31
C LEU A 70 -9.88 -5.19 10.65
N HIS A 71 -10.22 -5.83 11.78
CA HIS A 71 -9.88 -5.29 13.10
C HIS A 71 -8.50 -5.71 13.60
N THR A 72 -7.81 -6.61 12.92
CA THR A 72 -6.48 -7.09 13.31
C THR A 72 -5.39 -6.35 12.52
N SER A 73 -4.74 -5.42 13.19
CA SER A 73 -3.46 -4.78 12.81
C SER A 73 -3.46 -3.79 11.63
N LEU A 74 -4.40 -2.86 11.59
CA LEU A 74 -4.26 -1.68 10.75
C LEU A 74 -3.40 -0.65 11.47
N PHE A 75 -2.09 -0.70 11.29
CA PHE A 75 -1.21 0.42 11.67
C PHE A 75 -1.43 1.54 10.64
N TYR A 76 -2.37 2.42 10.96
CA TYR A 76 -2.61 3.61 10.18
C TYR A 76 -1.65 4.70 10.59
N ARG A 77 -0.91 5.22 9.65
CA ARG A 77 -0.51 6.61 9.73
C ARG A 77 -1.78 7.44 9.54
N LYS A 78 -2.56 7.56 10.63
CA LYS A 78 -3.73 8.42 10.68
C LYS A 78 -3.24 9.85 10.56
N ARG A 79 -3.12 10.38 9.33
CA ARG A 79 -3.01 11.82 9.21
C ARG A 79 -4.26 12.39 9.88
N ALA A 80 -4.07 13.18 10.93
CA ALA A 80 -5.12 13.76 11.78
C ALA A 80 -6.23 14.52 11.01
N THR A 81 -6.13 14.58 9.69
CA THR A 81 -6.97 15.32 8.77
C THR A 81 -7.81 14.47 7.82
N MET A 82 -7.70 13.12 7.85
CA MET A 82 -8.52 12.27 6.97
C MET A 82 -9.94 12.16 7.51
N LYS A 83 -10.95 12.35 6.63
CA LYS A 83 -12.35 12.19 7.03
C LYS A 83 -12.63 10.71 7.28
N VAL A 84 -13.48 10.41 8.27
CA VAL A 84 -13.88 9.02 8.61
C VAL A 84 -14.40 8.28 7.37
N ARG A 85 -15.21 8.94 6.53
CA ARG A 85 -15.75 8.36 5.29
C ARG A 85 -14.66 7.92 4.32
N ASP A 86 -13.57 8.69 4.19
CA ASP A 86 -12.48 8.36 3.27
C ASP A 86 -11.68 7.15 3.77
N LEU A 87 -11.53 7.05 5.10
CA LEU A 87 -10.95 5.87 5.75
C LEU A 87 -11.79 4.62 5.53
N ASP A 88 -13.11 4.74 5.67
CA ASP A 88 -14.04 3.62 5.44
C ASP A 88 -13.94 3.12 4.00
N VAL A 89 -13.88 4.00 3.00
CA VAL A 89 -13.71 3.63 1.59
C VAL A 89 -12.42 2.82 1.39
N ILE A 90 -11.29 3.30 1.93
CA ILE A 90 -10.00 2.62 1.82
C ILE A 90 -10.07 1.24 2.46
N ASN A 91 -10.60 1.16 3.68
CA ASN A 91 -10.74 -0.10 4.41
C ASN A 91 -11.55 -1.13 3.64
N ARG A 92 -12.71 -0.72 3.12
CA ARG A 92 -13.58 -1.61 2.36
C ARG A 92 -12.93 -2.08 1.05
N ARG A 93 -12.21 -1.20 0.36
CA ARG A 93 -11.44 -1.61 -0.82
C ARG A 93 -10.34 -2.61 -0.48
N ILE A 94 -9.57 -2.37 0.57
CA ILE A 94 -8.52 -3.28 1.03
C ILE A 94 -9.12 -4.65 1.40
N GLN A 95 -10.26 -4.70 2.08
CA GLN A 95 -10.94 -5.95 2.41
C GLN A 95 -11.29 -6.77 1.16
N ILE A 96 -11.81 -6.11 0.13
CA ILE A 96 -12.15 -6.75 -1.14
C ILE A 96 -10.89 -7.26 -1.84
N ILE A 97 -9.83 -6.46 -1.89
CA ILE A 97 -8.57 -6.83 -2.53
C ILE A 97 -7.88 -7.97 -1.77
N ASN A 98 -7.87 -7.95 -0.44
CA ASN A 98 -7.34 -9.05 0.37
C ASN A 98 -8.04 -10.37 0.02
N LYS A 99 -9.36 -10.36 -0.08
CA LYS A 99 -10.14 -11.55 -0.46
C LYS A 99 -9.79 -12.06 -1.85
N ALA A 100 -9.59 -11.15 -2.81
CA ALA A 100 -9.15 -11.51 -4.15
C ALA A 100 -7.73 -12.11 -4.15
N VAL A 101 -6.81 -11.53 -3.36
CA VAL A 101 -5.45 -12.06 -3.21
C VAL A 101 -5.46 -13.45 -2.55
N ASP A 102 -6.25 -13.66 -1.51
CA ASP A 102 -6.42 -14.98 -0.89
C ASP A 102 -6.89 -16.01 -1.91
N THR A 103 -7.86 -15.65 -2.75
CA THR A 103 -8.37 -16.52 -3.82
C THR A 103 -7.27 -16.87 -4.85
N LEU A 104 -6.45 -15.90 -5.25
CA LEU A 104 -5.30 -16.15 -6.14
C LEU A 104 -4.27 -17.08 -5.52
N LEU A 105 -4.02 -16.95 -4.22
CA LEU A 105 -3.10 -17.80 -3.46
C LEU A 105 -3.60 -19.24 -3.28
N ASP A 106 -4.86 -19.54 -3.58
CA ASP A 106 -5.35 -20.94 -3.55
C ASP A 106 -4.75 -21.80 -4.66
N ALA A 107 -4.36 -21.19 -5.78
CA ALA A 107 -3.81 -21.88 -6.95
C ALA A 107 -2.35 -21.55 -7.27
N VAL A 108 -1.76 -20.54 -6.62
CA VAL A 108 -0.41 -20.05 -6.95
C VAL A 108 0.43 -19.92 -5.70
N GLU A 109 1.61 -20.56 -5.73
CA GLU A 109 2.62 -20.37 -4.69
C GLU A 109 3.47 -19.13 -4.98
N ILE A 110 3.75 -18.38 -3.92
CA ILE A 110 4.67 -17.22 -3.93
C ILE A 110 5.85 -17.49 -3.00
N PRO A 111 6.94 -16.69 -3.04
CA PRO A 111 8.06 -16.84 -2.11
C PRO A 111 7.57 -16.87 -0.66
N GLU A 112 8.17 -17.71 0.15
CA GLU A 112 7.84 -17.81 1.57
C GLU A 112 8.17 -16.50 2.31
N PHE A 113 7.31 -16.11 3.24
CA PHE A 113 7.53 -14.91 4.04
C PHE A 113 8.72 -15.10 4.99
N SER A 114 9.78 -14.34 4.78
CA SER A 114 11.08 -14.53 5.42
C SER A 114 11.58 -13.32 6.24
N ILE A 115 10.83 -12.23 6.33
CA ILE A 115 11.23 -11.09 7.17
C ILE A 115 11.08 -11.46 8.65
N PRO A 116 12.16 -11.42 9.46
CA PRO A 116 12.11 -11.75 10.87
C PRO A 116 11.39 -10.68 11.68
N ALA A 117 10.77 -11.06 12.79
CA ALA A 117 10.34 -10.12 13.81
C ALA A 117 11.54 -9.78 14.70
N ILE A 118 11.86 -8.51 14.85
CA ILE A 118 12.99 -8.02 15.66
C ILE A 118 12.46 -6.87 16.53
N GLU A 119 12.56 -7.04 17.83
CA GLU A 119 12.10 -6.02 18.76
C GLU A 119 13.11 -4.87 18.86
N CYS A 120 12.61 -3.62 18.79
CA CYS A 120 13.42 -2.45 19.05
C CYS A 120 13.56 -2.23 20.57
N THR A 121 14.79 -2.28 21.08
CA THR A 121 15.16 -2.16 22.49
C THR A 121 16.22 -1.08 22.68
N GLU A 122 16.65 -0.82 23.90
CA GLU A 122 17.76 0.10 24.18
C GLU A 122 19.10 -0.40 23.58
N GLU A 123 19.25 -1.72 23.40
CA GLU A 123 20.45 -2.33 22.82
C GLU A 123 20.38 -2.37 21.27
N TYR A 124 19.18 -2.54 20.72
CA TYR A 124 18.93 -2.67 19.27
C TYR A 124 17.98 -1.57 18.81
N HIS A 125 18.53 -0.44 18.42
CA HIS A 125 17.77 0.66 17.84
C HIS A 125 17.31 0.37 16.39
N ALA A 126 16.35 1.12 15.92
CA ALA A 126 15.72 0.91 14.61
C ALA A 126 16.70 0.98 13.42
N ASP A 127 17.73 1.82 13.49
CA ASP A 127 18.79 1.92 12.49
C ASP A 127 19.68 0.66 12.43
N GLU A 128 20.07 0.11 13.59
CA GLU A 128 20.80 -1.15 13.67
C GLU A 128 19.94 -2.32 13.16
N ILE A 129 18.65 -2.36 13.47
CA ILE A 129 17.71 -3.36 12.95
C ILE A 129 17.63 -3.27 11.43
N ALA A 130 17.54 -2.06 10.87
CA ALA A 130 17.52 -1.83 9.42
C ALA A 130 18.79 -2.38 8.74
N TYR A 131 19.95 -2.12 9.33
CA TYR A 131 21.23 -2.63 8.82
C TYR A 131 21.30 -4.16 8.88
N ARG A 132 20.88 -4.77 9.99
CA ARG A 132 20.85 -6.24 10.17
C ARG A 132 19.88 -6.91 9.22
N LEU A 133 18.66 -6.37 9.08
CA LEU A 133 17.67 -6.89 8.14
C LEU A 133 18.19 -6.86 6.71
N LYS A 134 18.78 -5.75 6.29
CA LYS A 134 19.35 -5.60 4.95
C LYS A 134 20.42 -6.65 4.65
N ARG A 135 21.29 -6.93 5.62
CA ARG A 135 22.30 -8.02 5.52
C ARG A 135 21.67 -9.40 5.49
N TYR A 136 20.70 -9.65 6.37
CA TYR A 136 19.96 -10.92 6.42
C TYR A 136 19.27 -11.24 5.09
N LEU A 137 18.61 -10.26 4.49
CA LEU A 137 17.94 -10.37 3.20
C LEU A 137 18.91 -10.32 2.01
N GLN A 138 20.20 -10.21 2.23
CA GLN A 138 21.25 -10.09 1.20
C GLN A 138 20.99 -8.96 0.19
N ILE A 139 20.33 -7.90 0.65
CA ILE A 139 20.07 -6.71 -0.17
C ILE A 139 21.36 -5.90 -0.28
N PRO A 140 21.79 -5.50 -1.50
CA PRO A 140 22.99 -4.70 -1.70
C PRO A 140 22.99 -3.44 -0.84
N SER A 141 24.18 -2.95 -0.47
CA SER A 141 24.32 -1.80 0.43
C SER A 141 23.62 -0.61 -0.18
N SER A 142 23.67 -0.01 -1.16
CA SER A 142 22.88 1.11 -1.73
C SER A 142 23.64 1.75 -2.89
N PRO A 143 22.95 2.37 -3.82
CA PRO A 143 21.48 2.48 -3.95
C PRO A 143 20.82 1.15 -4.36
N ILE A 144 19.61 0.89 -3.87
CA ILE A 144 18.83 -0.31 -4.22
C ILE A 144 18.05 -0.05 -5.50
N LEU A 145 18.42 -0.69 -6.60
CA LEU A 145 17.86 -0.38 -7.92
C LEU A 145 16.36 -0.67 -8.04
N ASN A 146 15.90 -1.80 -7.51
CA ASN A 146 14.48 -2.15 -7.48
C ASN A 146 14.11 -2.67 -6.09
N ILE A 147 13.62 -1.77 -5.26
CA ILE A 147 13.32 -2.07 -3.86
C ILE A 147 12.04 -2.91 -3.72
N VAL A 148 11.06 -2.70 -4.57
CA VAL A 148 9.81 -3.49 -4.56
C VAL A 148 10.14 -4.96 -4.80
N ASN A 149 10.90 -5.27 -5.85
CA ASN A 149 11.29 -6.64 -6.14
C ASN A 149 12.17 -7.27 -5.04
N ALA A 150 13.01 -6.47 -4.36
CA ALA A 150 13.81 -6.95 -3.25
C ALA A 150 12.92 -7.40 -2.07
N ILE A 151 11.88 -6.63 -1.77
CA ILE A 151 10.92 -6.93 -0.69
C ILE A 151 9.95 -8.06 -1.11
N GLU A 152 9.50 -8.09 -2.36
CA GLU A 152 8.64 -9.17 -2.88
C GLU A 152 9.32 -10.54 -2.84
N LYS A 153 10.63 -10.61 -3.04
CA LYS A 153 11.39 -11.87 -2.89
C LYS A 153 11.37 -12.44 -1.47
N CYS A 154 11.04 -11.62 -0.49
CA CYS A 154 10.89 -12.02 0.91
C CYS A 154 9.47 -12.47 1.27
N GLY A 155 8.60 -12.69 0.29
CA GLY A 155 7.23 -13.13 0.50
C GLY A 155 6.28 -12.02 0.96
N VAL A 156 6.62 -10.76 0.71
CA VAL A 156 5.73 -9.61 0.95
C VAL A 156 5.04 -9.25 -0.36
N ILE A 157 3.73 -9.18 -0.36
CA ILE A 157 2.95 -8.74 -1.52
C ILE A 157 2.88 -7.21 -1.50
N VAL A 158 3.26 -6.55 -2.59
CA VAL A 158 3.13 -5.10 -2.73
C VAL A 158 1.99 -4.77 -3.69
N CYS A 159 1.11 -3.85 -3.31
CA CYS A 159 -0.03 -3.43 -4.10
C CYS A 159 -0.07 -1.90 -4.20
N PHE A 160 -0.09 -1.37 -5.42
CA PHE A 160 -0.29 0.05 -5.66
C PHE A 160 -1.79 0.31 -5.81
N LEU A 161 -2.33 1.18 -4.95
CA LEU A 161 -3.76 1.47 -4.88
C LEU A 161 -4.03 2.93 -5.26
N LYS A 162 -4.82 3.16 -6.30
CA LYS A 162 -5.35 4.49 -6.61
C LYS A 162 -6.60 4.76 -5.78
N ILE A 163 -6.60 5.84 -5.02
CA ILE A 163 -7.67 6.17 -4.08
C ILE A 163 -8.51 7.36 -4.57
N GLY A 164 -8.14 7.96 -5.69
CA GLY A 164 -8.83 9.13 -6.24
C GLY A 164 -8.61 10.40 -5.40
N ASN A 165 -9.56 11.33 -5.43
CA ASN A 165 -9.43 12.66 -4.80
C ASN A 165 -9.19 12.65 -3.27
N SER A 166 -9.44 11.53 -2.61
CA SER A 166 -9.16 11.33 -1.17
C SER A 166 -7.73 10.85 -0.90
N GLY A 167 -6.99 10.49 -1.95
CA GLY A 167 -5.70 9.83 -1.89
C GLY A 167 -4.53 10.66 -1.35
N ASP A 168 -4.62 11.99 -1.37
CA ASP A 168 -3.56 12.88 -0.86
C ASP A 168 -3.18 12.64 0.61
N LYS A 169 -3.98 11.85 1.35
CA LYS A 169 -3.84 11.61 2.78
C LYS A 169 -3.50 10.16 3.15
N PHE A 170 -3.52 9.27 2.17
CA PHE A 170 -3.11 7.88 2.32
C PHE A 170 -1.68 7.72 1.80
N ASP A 171 -0.78 7.28 2.63
CA ASP A 171 0.62 7.05 2.26
C ASP A 171 0.90 5.56 2.02
N GLY A 172 0.60 4.72 2.98
CA GLY A 172 0.76 3.27 2.93
C GLY A 172 0.04 2.58 4.08
N LEU A 173 -0.03 1.26 4.02
CA LEU A 173 -0.69 0.43 5.01
C LEU A 173 -0.28 -1.02 4.81
N THR A 174 -0.08 -1.74 5.90
CA THR A 174 0.21 -3.18 5.88
C THR A 174 -0.93 -3.98 6.50
N THR A 175 -1.33 -5.06 5.82
CA THR A 175 -2.27 -6.07 6.32
C THR A 175 -1.71 -7.47 6.10
N PHE A 176 -2.47 -8.50 6.49
CA PHE A 176 -2.11 -9.89 6.21
C PHE A 176 -3.24 -10.58 5.45
N THR A 177 -2.85 -11.49 4.56
CA THR A 177 -3.77 -12.46 3.94
C THR A 177 -4.24 -13.46 4.99
N SER A 178 -5.32 -14.20 4.70
CA SER A 178 -5.75 -15.32 5.55
C SER A 178 -4.69 -16.43 5.69
N LYS A 179 -3.76 -16.52 4.74
CA LYS A 179 -2.63 -17.45 4.74
C LYS A 179 -1.37 -16.91 5.44
N GLY A 180 -1.44 -15.71 6.04
CA GLY A 180 -0.35 -15.10 6.81
C GLY A 180 0.69 -14.36 5.98
N TYR A 181 0.49 -14.15 4.67
CA TYR A 181 1.37 -13.31 3.87
C TYR A 181 1.07 -11.83 4.11
N PRO A 182 2.06 -10.98 4.36
CA PRO A 182 1.85 -9.55 4.47
C PRO A 182 1.58 -8.93 3.09
N ILE A 183 0.62 -7.99 3.06
CA ILE A 183 0.35 -7.14 1.90
C ILE A 183 0.63 -5.70 2.31
N ILE A 184 1.51 -5.02 1.57
CA ILE A 184 1.77 -3.60 1.74
C ILE A 184 1.08 -2.84 0.61
N TYR A 185 0.10 -2.02 0.98
CA TYR A 185 -0.60 -1.11 0.09
C TYR A 185 0.10 0.25 0.06
N LEU A 186 0.35 0.78 -1.14
CA LEU A 186 0.93 2.11 -1.33
C LEU A 186 0.05 2.94 -2.26
N ASN A 187 -0.06 4.24 -1.99
CA ASN A 187 -0.78 5.14 -2.87
C ASN A 187 -0.06 5.29 -4.23
N ASP A 188 -0.75 4.92 -5.33
CA ASP A 188 -0.15 4.98 -6.68
C ASP A 188 0.02 6.42 -7.21
N ASP A 189 -0.72 7.39 -6.67
CA ASP A 189 -0.62 8.79 -7.09
C ASP A 189 0.61 9.51 -6.52
N MET A 190 1.36 8.86 -5.60
CA MET A 190 2.58 9.44 -5.03
C MET A 190 3.78 9.36 -5.97
N PRO A 191 4.75 10.30 -5.86
CA PRO A 191 6.04 10.19 -6.52
C PRO A 191 6.80 8.90 -6.13
N ASN A 192 7.60 8.37 -7.06
CA ASN A 192 8.28 7.08 -6.85
C ASN A 192 9.26 7.08 -5.68
N ASP A 193 10.00 8.18 -5.46
CA ASP A 193 10.87 8.37 -4.31
C ASP A 193 10.12 8.23 -2.98
N ARG A 194 8.90 8.76 -2.93
CA ARG A 194 8.04 8.67 -1.74
C ARG A 194 7.45 7.27 -1.57
N LYS A 195 7.05 6.59 -2.67
CA LYS A 195 6.62 5.18 -2.61
C LYS A 195 7.72 4.30 -2.03
N ARG A 196 8.97 4.51 -2.44
CA ARG A 196 10.14 3.76 -1.94
C ARG A 196 10.34 3.95 -0.44
N PHE A 197 10.25 5.21 0.03
CA PHE A 197 10.35 5.50 1.46
C PHE A 197 9.22 4.83 2.25
N ASN A 198 7.98 4.98 1.79
CA ASN A 198 6.82 4.44 2.47
C ASN A 198 6.83 2.90 2.47
N LEU A 199 7.27 2.25 1.39
CA LEU A 199 7.45 0.80 1.38
C LEU A 199 8.37 0.33 2.51
N ILE A 200 9.52 0.98 2.67
CA ILE A 200 10.47 0.57 3.72
C ILE A 200 10.02 0.98 5.12
N HIS A 201 9.29 2.08 5.24
CA HIS A 201 8.62 2.45 6.48
C HIS A 201 7.63 1.35 6.94
N GLU A 202 6.79 0.84 6.03
CA GLU A 202 5.88 -0.28 6.29
C GLU A 202 6.64 -1.59 6.62
N VAL A 203 7.77 -1.85 5.95
CA VAL A 203 8.66 -2.96 6.29
C VAL A 203 9.24 -2.79 7.71
N GLY A 204 9.52 -1.56 8.13
CA GLY A 204 9.91 -1.24 9.50
C GLY A 204 8.83 -1.64 10.51
N HIS A 205 7.58 -1.26 10.28
CA HIS A 205 6.45 -1.69 11.11
C HIS A 205 6.29 -3.20 11.12
N LEU A 206 6.36 -3.86 9.95
CA LEU A 206 6.27 -5.31 9.82
C LEU A 206 7.37 -6.04 10.60
N THR A 207 8.58 -5.46 10.63
CA THR A 207 9.74 -6.04 11.31
C THR A 207 9.67 -5.84 12.82
N MET A 208 9.34 -4.64 13.29
CA MET A 208 9.52 -4.23 14.70
C MET A 208 8.22 -4.25 15.51
N HIS A 209 7.06 -4.01 14.89
CA HIS A 209 5.85 -3.68 15.64
C HIS A 209 4.70 -4.67 15.47
N MET A 210 4.51 -5.23 14.26
CA MET A 210 3.30 -6.00 13.95
C MET A 210 3.25 -7.41 14.54
N ARG A 211 4.42 -7.96 14.89
CA ARG A 211 4.55 -9.33 15.40
C ARG A 211 5.22 -9.38 16.78
N SER A 212 5.46 -8.22 17.37
CA SER A 212 5.98 -8.10 18.72
C SER A 212 4.83 -8.05 19.72
N GLU A 213 4.93 -8.79 20.81
CA GLU A 213 3.98 -8.72 21.93
C GLU A 213 4.13 -7.41 22.72
N ASN A 214 5.04 -6.53 22.35
CA ASN A 214 5.35 -5.28 23.03
C ASN A 214 4.31 -4.19 22.70
N LEU A 215 3.13 -4.33 23.25
CA LEU A 215 2.00 -3.37 23.17
C LEU A 215 2.25 -2.07 23.99
N LYS A 216 3.46 -1.83 24.53
CA LYS A 216 3.71 -0.73 25.48
C LYS A 216 4.14 0.58 24.81
N LYS A 217 4.55 0.57 23.53
CA LYS A 217 5.00 1.78 22.84
C LYS A 217 3.81 2.59 22.31
N SER A 218 3.91 3.91 22.43
CA SER A 218 2.94 4.82 21.78
C SER A 218 3.04 4.74 20.26
N GLU A 219 1.99 5.17 19.55
CA GLU A 219 2.00 5.20 18.09
C GLU A 219 3.05 6.17 17.55
N GLU A 220 3.31 7.28 18.28
CA GLU A 220 4.36 8.24 17.96
C GLU A 220 5.74 7.59 18.00
N GLU A 221 6.06 6.82 19.04
CA GLU A 221 7.33 6.09 19.14
C GLU A 221 7.51 5.08 18.01
N LYS A 222 6.47 4.32 17.68
CA LYS A 222 6.50 3.38 16.56
C LYS A 222 6.74 4.07 15.22
N GLU A 223 6.12 5.23 15.01
CA GLU A 223 6.31 6.03 13.79
C GLU A 223 7.75 6.58 13.70
N GLU A 224 8.32 7.06 14.80
CA GLU A 224 9.72 7.52 14.85
C GLU A 224 10.68 6.39 14.54
N GLU A 225 10.49 5.21 15.15
CA GLU A 225 11.29 4.01 14.89
C GLU A 225 11.19 3.56 13.42
N ALA A 226 9.98 3.53 12.83
CA ALA A 226 9.80 3.16 11.44
C ALA A 226 10.44 4.17 10.48
N ASN A 227 10.39 5.47 10.80
CA ASN A 227 11.07 6.50 10.03
C ASN A 227 12.61 6.35 10.10
N LEU A 228 13.16 6.11 11.29
CA LEU A 228 14.61 5.89 11.49
C LEU A 228 15.07 4.61 10.75
N PHE A 229 14.29 3.53 10.87
CA PHE A 229 14.52 2.30 10.12
C PHE A 229 14.57 2.57 8.60
N ALA A 230 13.57 3.26 8.04
CA ALA A 230 13.51 3.57 6.62
C ALA A 230 14.67 4.46 6.18
N ALA A 231 15.09 5.41 7.03
CA ALA A 231 16.21 6.29 6.77
C ALA A 231 17.53 5.52 6.64
N GLU A 232 17.83 4.65 7.58
CA GLU A 232 19.06 3.85 7.53
C GLU A 232 19.01 2.77 6.44
N PHE A 233 17.85 2.18 6.20
CA PHE A 233 17.70 1.17 5.14
C PHE A 233 17.95 1.75 3.74
N LEU A 234 17.40 2.93 3.43
CA LEU A 234 17.52 3.56 2.12
C LEU A 234 18.82 4.35 1.94
N LEU A 235 19.25 5.03 2.98
CA LEU A 235 20.39 5.95 2.99
C LEU A 235 21.35 5.62 4.17
N PRO A 236 22.02 4.45 4.14
CA PRO A 236 22.86 4.02 5.25
C PRO A 236 23.98 5.03 5.51
N ARG A 237 24.17 5.40 6.80
CA ARG A 237 25.20 6.35 7.21
C ARG A 237 26.57 6.01 6.61
N ALA A 238 26.97 4.75 6.69
CA ALA A 238 28.28 4.30 6.23
C ALA A 238 28.56 4.59 4.74
N THR A 239 27.53 4.66 3.92
CA THR A 239 27.69 4.84 2.46
C THR A 239 27.30 6.22 1.98
N CYS A 240 26.38 6.92 2.64
CA CYS A 240 25.88 8.22 2.21
C CYS A 240 26.65 9.42 2.81
N ILE A 241 27.41 9.21 3.88
CA ILE A 241 28.04 10.30 4.65
C ILE A 241 28.91 11.21 3.80
N THR A 242 29.70 10.66 2.87
CA THR A 242 30.59 11.44 1.99
C THR A 242 29.80 12.34 1.05
N ASP A 243 28.72 11.83 0.46
CA ASP A 243 27.85 12.60 -0.43
C ASP A 243 27.13 13.71 0.32
N LEU A 244 26.62 13.40 1.53
CA LEU A 244 25.85 14.35 2.34
C LEU A 244 26.73 15.44 2.97
N SER A 245 27.96 15.13 3.38
CA SER A 245 28.88 16.11 3.96
C SER A 245 29.34 17.18 2.96
N ASN A 246 29.36 16.84 1.69
CA ASN A 246 29.75 17.76 0.61
C ASN A 246 28.55 18.33 -0.18
N MET A 247 27.33 18.02 0.23
CA MET A 247 26.10 18.33 -0.49
C MET A 247 25.85 19.83 -0.56
N ARG A 248 25.64 20.34 -1.77
CA ARG A 248 25.17 21.70 -2.06
C ARG A 248 23.75 21.63 -2.63
N LEU A 249 23.05 22.74 -2.57
CA LEU A 249 21.69 22.82 -3.10
C LEU A 249 21.58 22.36 -4.57
N ARG A 250 22.56 22.71 -5.40
CA ARG A 250 22.60 22.34 -6.83
C ARG A 250 22.80 20.85 -7.08
N ASP A 251 23.36 20.14 -6.12
CA ASP A 251 23.69 18.71 -6.24
C ASP A 251 22.48 17.81 -5.87
N LEU A 252 21.44 18.40 -5.27
CA LEU A 252 20.26 17.65 -4.79
C LEU A 252 19.54 16.85 -5.86
N SER A 253 19.46 17.33 -7.11
CA SER A 253 18.79 16.59 -8.21
C SER A 253 19.58 15.36 -8.63
N GLU A 254 20.91 15.45 -8.65
CA GLU A 254 21.80 14.34 -8.96
C GLU A 254 21.78 13.31 -7.81
N LEU A 255 21.91 13.77 -6.58
CA LEU A 255 21.84 12.91 -5.39
C LEU A 255 20.48 12.21 -5.27
N LYS A 256 19.37 12.89 -5.59
CA LYS A 256 18.04 12.29 -5.69
C LYS A 256 18.03 11.13 -6.69
N SER A 257 18.57 11.33 -7.88
CA SER A 257 18.63 10.28 -8.91
C SER A 257 19.59 9.15 -8.53
N LYS A 258 20.72 9.46 -7.89
CA LYS A 258 21.70 8.47 -7.40
C LYS A 258 21.09 7.59 -6.31
N TRP A 259 20.52 8.18 -5.27
CA TRP A 259 20.02 7.49 -4.09
C TRP A 259 18.56 7.04 -4.21
N MET A 260 17.84 7.52 -5.25
CA MET A 260 16.43 7.22 -5.51
C MET A 260 15.50 7.59 -4.34
N VAL A 261 15.78 8.72 -3.70
CA VAL A 261 15.04 9.29 -2.58
C VAL A 261 14.70 10.75 -2.85
N SER A 262 13.76 11.34 -2.10
CA SER A 262 13.39 12.75 -2.29
C SER A 262 14.50 13.72 -1.86
N LYS A 263 14.53 14.90 -2.44
CA LYS A 263 15.42 15.99 -2.00
C LYS A 263 15.17 16.37 -0.55
N ALA A 264 13.89 16.42 -0.17
CA ALA A 264 13.50 16.68 1.21
C ALA A 264 14.08 15.64 2.16
N PHE A 265 14.08 14.37 1.78
CA PHE A 265 14.67 13.31 2.59
C PHE A 265 16.20 13.40 2.66
N LEU A 266 16.89 13.74 1.57
CA LEU A 266 18.34 14.00 1.57
C LEU A 266 18.71 15.13 2.56
N ILE A 267 17.97 16.24 2.55
CA ILE A 267 18.19 17.36 3.48
C ILE A 267 17.96 16.92 4.92
N HIS A 268 16.88 16.17 5.17
CA HIS A 268 16.57 15.65 6.51
C HIS A 268 17.69 14.75 7.02
N ARG A 269 18.12 13.78 6.22
CA ARG A 269 19.17 12.83 6.58
C ARG A 269 20.53 13.52 6.79
N ALA A 270 20.87 14.49 5.93
CA ALA A 270 22.09 15.28 6.09
C ALA A 270 22.10 16.09 7.41
N LYS A 271 20.96 16.63 7.81
CA LYS A 271 20.81 17.30 9.10
C LYS A 271 20.94 16.31 10.28
N GLU A 272 20.23 15.19 10.21
CA GLU A 272 20.24 14.11 11.21
C GLU A 272 21.68 13.60 11.45
N LEU A 273 22.44 13.41 10.37
CA LEU A 273 23.84 12.96 10.42
C LEU A 273 24.84 14.09 10.71
N CYS A 274 24.35 15.29 11.06
CA CYS A 274 25.20 16.47 11.32
C CYS A 274 26.10 16.90 10.17
N CYS A 275 25.77 16.51 8.91
CA CYS A 275 26.49 16.93 7.70
C CYS A 275 26.18 18.39 7.33
N ILE A 276 24.99 18.88 7.68
CA ILE A 276 24.56 20.27 7.53
C ILE A 276 23.93 20.77 8.84
N ASN A 277 24.06 22.07 9.10
CA ASN A 277 23.42 22.67 10.27
C ASN A 277 21.94 23.04 10.01
N GLU A 278 21.24 23.44 11.07
CA GLU A 278 19.83 23.83 11.03
C GLU A 278 19.56 24.97 10.05
N ASN A 279 20.40 25.99 10.01
CA ASN A 279 20.23 27.14 9.11
C ASN A 279 20.36 26.75 7.64
N THR A 280 21.33 25.90 7.32
CA THR A 280 21.52 25.37 5.95
C THR A 280 20.31 24.51 5.54
N SER A 281 19.84 23.65 6.43
CA SER A 281 18.64 22.83 6.17
C SER A 281 17.41 23.70 5.90
N LYS A 282 17.15 24.71 6.77
CA LYS A 282 16.03 25.67 6.55
C LYS A 282 16.17 26.42 5.22
N TYR A 283 17.37 26.89 4.89
CA TYR A 283 17.62 27.56 3.63
C TYR A 283 17.31 26.67 2.42
N TYR A 284 17.71 25.39 2.46
CA TYR A 284 17.43 24.43 1.38
C TYR A 284 15.93 24.18 1.23
N TYR A 285 15.19 23.95 2.32
CA TYR A 285 13.72 23.77 2.27
C TYR A 285 13.00 25.02 1.72
N ILE A 286 13.40 26.23 2.15
CA ILE A 286 12.81 27.48 1.64
C ILE A 286 13.06 27.62 0.15
N THR A 287 14.27 27.30 -0.31
CA THR A 287 14.63 27.42 -1.73
C THR A 287 13.89 26.41 -2.59
N LEU A 288 13.77 25.14 -2.15
CA LEU A 288 12.92 24.16 -2.84
C LEU A 288 11.48 24.63 -2.95
N GLY A 289 10.96 25.24 -1.88
CA GLY A 289 9.61 25.81 -1.89
C GLY A 289 9.43 26.94 -2.90
N ARG A 290 10.40 27.87 -2.98
CA ARG A 290 10.42 29.00 -3.95
C ARG A 290 10.52 28.52 -5.39
N ASN A 291 11.25 27.43 -5.63
CA ASN A 291 11.41 26.83 -6.95
C ASN A 291 10.19 25.98 -7.38
N GLY A 292 9.14 25.89 -6.58
CA GLY A 292 7.95 25.07 -6.86
C GLY A 292 8.15 23.57 -6.60
N GLU A 293 9.29 23.15 -6.08
CA GLU A 293 9.66 21.76 -5.87
C GLU A 293 9.02 21.13 -4.60
N LYS A 294 8.11 21.83 -3.95
CA LYS A 294 7.41 21.33 -2.75
C LYS A 294 6.47 20.15 -3.06
N LYS A 295 5.87 20.13 -4.27
CA LYS A 295 4.95 19.08 -4.72
C LYS A 295 5.58 18.14 -5.74
N GLN A 296 6.39 18.67 -6.63
CA GLN A 296 7.05 17.93 -7.69
C GLN A 296 8.52 18.36 -7.78
N GLU A 297 9.39 17.53 -7.25
CA GLU A 297 10.81 17.76 -7.26
C GLU A 297 11.43 17.42 -8.61
N SER A 298 12.43 18.19 -9.04
CA SER A 298 13.26 17.81 -10.19
C SER A 298 14.20 16.65 -9.82
N GLY A 299 14.66 15.92 -10.85
CA GLY A 299 15.43 14.67 -10.68
C GLY A 299 14.55 13.42 -10.88
N TYR A 300 15.09 12.45 -11.60
CA TYR A 300 14.37 11.25 -11.98
C TYR A 300 14.60 10.11 -10.97
N VAL A 301 13.51 9.46 -10.58
CA VAL A 301 13.53 8.21 -9.83
C VAL A 301 12.70 7.19 -10.61
N PRO A 302 13.27 6.02 -10.97
CA PRO A 302 12.56 5.01 -11.73
C PRO A 302 11.38 4.45 -10.93
N ILE A 303 10.38 3.95 -11.66
CA ILE A 303 9.21 3.30 -11.06
C ILE A 303 9.58 1.86 -10.75
N ASP A 304 9.57 1.50 -9.47
CA ASP A 304 9.63 0.12 -9.01
C ASP A 304 8.20 -0.45 -9.03
N ARG A 305 7.90 -1.34 -9.97
CA ARG A 305 6.54 -1.91 -10.07
C ARG A 305 6.42 -3.23 -9.33
N PRO A 306 5.28 -3.48 -8.64
CA PRO A 306 4.94 -4.78 -8.08
C PRO A 306 4.89 -5.85 -9.17
N THR A 307 5.34 -7.05 -8.86
CA THR A 307 5.43 -8.17 -9.81
C THR A 307 4.71 -9.43 -9.35
N ILE A 308 4.53 -9.65 -8.04
CA ILE A 308 3.88 -10.86 -7.53
C ILE A 308 2.44 -10.96 -8.04
N LEU A 309 1.63 -9.93 -7.81
CA LEU A 309 0.23 -9.92 -8.25
C LEU A 309 0.10 -10.09 -9.76
N ASN A 310 0.95 -9.40 -10.53
CA ASN A 310 0.96 -9.55 -11.99
C ASN A 310 1.29 -10.98 -12.44
N LYS A 311 2.24 -11.64 -11.77
CA LYS A 311 2.58 -13.03 -12.06
C LYS A 311 1.44 -13.97 -11.68
N MET A 312 0.78 -13.76 -10.54
CA MET A 312 -0.36 -14.59 -10.12
C MET A 312 -1.50 -14.48 -11.14
N ILE A 313 -1.88 -13.28 -11.56
CA ILE A 313 -2.88 -13.06 -12.61
C ILE A 313 -2.42 -13.70 -13.94
N GLY A 314 -1.17 -13.47 -14.33
CA GLY A 314 -0.60 -14.05 -15.54
C GLY A 314 -0.64 -15.59 -15.55
N LEU A 315 -0.38 -16.24 -14.42
CA LEU A 315 -0.49 -17.69 -14.29
C LEU A 315 -1.94 -18.17 -14.48
N HIS A 316 -2.93 -17.49 -13.91
CA HIS A 316 -4.33 -17.85 -14.11
C HIS A 316 -4.75 -17.72 -15.57
N LEU A 317 -4.40 -16.61 -16.24
CA LEU A 317 -4.77 -16.38 -17.63
C LEU A 317 -4.02 -17.28 -18.62
N ASN A 318 -2.69 -17.44 -18.44
CA ASN A 318 -1.85 -18.10 -19.44
C ASN A 318 -1.63 -19.60 -19.21
N ASN A 319 -1.58 -20.03 -17.95
CA ASN A 319 -1.28 -21.42 -17.60
C ASN A 319 -2.52 -22.22 -17.18
N LEU A 320 -3.42 -21.59 -16.44
CA LEU A 320 -4.68 -22.20 -16.00
C LEU A 320 -5.83 -21.95 -16.99
N ALA A 321 -5.56 -21.19 -18.06
CA ALA A 321 -6.48 -20.91 -19.17
C ALA A 321 -7.82 -20.25 -18.75
N TYR A 322 -7.85 -19.49 -17.67
CA TYR A 322 -9.00 -18.66 -17.33
C TYR A 322 -9.16 -17.54 -18.36
N SER A 323 -10.39 -17.29 -18.79
CA SER A 323 -10.73 -16.01 -19.44
C SER A 323 -10.71 -14.87 -18.42
N MET A 324 -10.65 -13.63 -18.88
CA MET A 324 -10.72 -12.46 -17.99
C MET A 324 -12.08 -12.38 -17.29
N GLU A 325 -13.16 -12.84 -17.90
CA GLU A 325 -14.50 -12.90 -17.32
C GLU A 325 -14.56 -13.92 -16.19
N GLU A 326 -14.08 -15.15 -16.42
CA GLU A 326 -14.01 -16.20 -15.39
C GLU A 326 -13.14 -15.76 -14.21
N LEU A 327 -12.02 -15.05 -14.48
CA LEU A 327 -11.17 -14.50 -13.46
C LEU A 327 -11.88 -13.38 -12.67
N SER A 328 -12.62 -12.52 -13.35
CA SER A 328 -13.45 -11.49 -12.75
C SER A 328 -14.48 -12.09 -11.78
N ASP A 329 -15.19 -13.12 -12.23
CA ASP A 329 -16.16 -13.84 -11.39
C ASP A 329 -15.49 -14.56 -10.22
N MET A 330 -14.35 -15.19 -10.44
CA MET A 330 -13.59 -15.87 -9.41
C MET A 330 -13.10 -14.90 -8.33
N LEU A 331 -12.62 -13.71 -8.72
CA LEU A 331 -12.10 -12.71 -7.78
C LEU A 331 -13.20 -11.82 -7.19
N GLY A 332 -14.33 -11.67 -7.87
CA GLY A 332 -15.40 -10.74 -7.50
C GLY A 332 -15.04 -9.29 -7.76
N ILE A 333 -14.20 -9.01 -8.76
CA ILE A 333 -13.75 -7.68 -9.14
C ILE A 333 -13.89 -7.56 -10.66
N CYS A 334 -14.37 -6.41 -11.18
CA CYS A 334 -14.49 -6.21 -12.62
C CYS A 334 -13.15 -6.29 -13.35
N SER A 335 -13.19 -6.74 -14.61
CA SER A 335 -12.00 -7.00 -15.43
C SER A 335 -11.08 -5.79 -15.59
N ASP A 336 -11.63 -4.60 -15.76
CA ASP A 336 -10.87 -3.34 -15.85
C ASP A 336 -10.21 -2.97 -14.53
N GLU A 337 -10.87 -3.23 -13.38
CA GLU A 337 -10.29 -3.02 -12.06
C GLU A 337 -9.17 -4.03 -11.77
N ILE A 338 -9.30 -5.28 -12.23
CA ILE A 338 -8.21 -6.26 -12.20
C ILE A 338 -7.00 -5.72 -12.97
N LEU A 339 -7.19 -5.23 -14.19
CA LEU A 339 -6.13 -4.68 -15.01
C LEU A 339 -5.49 -3.43 -14.40
N GLU A 340 -6.27 -2.59 -13.74
CA GLU A 340 -5.77 -1.40 -13.06
C GLU A 340 -4.94 -1.73 -11.81
N LEU A 341 -5.43 -2.62 -10.95
CA LEU A 341 -4.78 -3.01 -9.71
C LEU A 341 -3.50 -3.82 -9.94
N TYR A 342 -3.50 -4.67 -10.95
CA TYR A 342 -2.45 -5.65 -11.17
C TYR A 342 -1.51 -5.32 -12.33
N GLY A 343 -1.64 -4.15 -12.93
CA GLY A 343 -0.65 -3.58 -13.84
C GLY A 343 -0.88 -3.81 -15.34
N THR A 344 -1.18 -2.77 -16.02
CA THR A 344 -1.67 -2.59 -17.37
C THR A 344 -0.68 -2.76 -18.53
N LYS A 345 0.23 -3.68 -18.51
CA LYS A 345 0.98 -4.02 -19.74
C LYS A 345 1.01 -5.52 -19.99
N MET A 346 -0.08 -6.22 -19.74
CA MET A 346 -0.34 -7.41 -20.51
C MET A 346 -0.77 -6.95 -21.90
N LYS A 347 0.10 -7.10 -22.91
CA LYS A 347 -0.37 -7.26 -24.27
C LYS A 347 -1.21 -8.53 -24.23
N LEU A 348 -2.53 -8.38 -24.21
CA LEU A 348 -3.42 -9.47 -24.59
C LEU A 348 -2.96 -9.86 -25.99
N SER A 349 -2.25 -10.97 -26.10
CA SER A 349 -2.06 -11.63 -27.40
C SER A 349 -3.44 -12.14 -27.81
N VAL A 350 -4.07 -11.39 -28.70
CA VAL A 350 -5.27 -11.79 -29.42
C VAL A 350 -4.94 -12.97 -30.32
#